data_d7ea494a2c0683dd176e659acfc0a9cf
#
_entry.id   d7ea494a2c0683dd176e659acfc0a9cf
#
_cell.length_a   1.000
_cell.length_b   1.000
_cell.length_c   1.000
_cell.angle_alpha   90.00
_cell.angle_beta   90.00
_cell.angle_gamma   90.00
#
_symmetry.space_group_name_H-M   'P 1'
#
loop_
_entity.id
_entity.type
_entity.pdbx_description
1 polymer ?
#
loop_
_entity_poly.entity_id
_entity_poly.type
_entity_poly.pdbx_seq_one_letter_code
_entity_poly.pdbx_strand_id
1 'polypeptide(L)'
;MKKNLILLCSLFMATALISSCAQDAMEPEVDAAATGAETRAYGDKTPKVMMYIEVNDTNPLNTMLYRMNNEPFIDITTIFAANIRANGSEPALWLNDNVTKILVPDAGSTTTGHYKYVQPIRQDGGKVLMTILGDHQGVGVANLTEANQDKFAEILAWAVEEYQLDGIDFDDEWSKYGENPNFPSSVSGSFNGLIAKLREKLDARFPNDHKLITAYYYNDATNLSSAAVGDMDFAWTVGFGPNLYYTPSSPWTNAKWSAQMPNMNNTFTTLQLNQIKNRSAQSKNAGMGAIEGYDMRVHTERDPLPALQKIGEGAFNGTVTRSGSAYTKDWTAGAGTMITYADVQ
;
A
#
# COMPACT_ATOMS: atom_id res chain seq x y z
N MET A 1 31.73 -66.05 -4.19
CA MET A 1 32.78 -66.31 -5.19
C MET A 1 33.02 -65.04 -5.94
N LYS A 2 34.17 -64.49 -5.71
CA LYS A 2 35.18 -64.05 -6.70
C LYS A 2 34.66 -62.95 -7.63
N LYS A 3 35.24 -61.86 -7.77
CA LYS A 3 36.56 -61.24 -7.61
C LYS A 3 36.64 -60.10 -8.63
N ASN A 4 37.04 -58.94 -8.18
CA ASN A 4 38.20 -58.17 -8.71
C ASN A 4 37.97 -57.45 -10.07
N LEU A 5 38.49 -56.33 -10.34
CA LEU A 5 39.46 -55.36 -9.74
C LEU A 5 39.99 -54.51 -10.88
N ILE A 6 40.31 -53.31 -10.62
CA ILE A 6 41.43 -52.52 -11.20
C ILE A 6 41.17 -51.89 -12.59
N LEU A 7 41.48 -50.74 -12.88
CA LEU A 7 42.37 -49.61 -12.55
C LEU A 7 42.86 -48.95 -13.83
N LEU A 8 43.02 -47.72 -13.81
CA LEU A 8 44.10 -46.85 -14.31
C LEU A 8 44.02 -46.26 -15.73
N CYS A 9 44.00 -45.03 -15.69
CA CYS A 9 45.04 -44.03 -16.08
C CYS A 9 45.25 -43.65 -17.53
N SER A 10 45.34 -42.39 -17.64
CA SER A 10 46.32 -41.50 -18.33
C SER A 10 45.97 -41.11 -19.76
N LEU A 11 45.86 -39.85 -19.97
CA LEU A 11 46.78 -38.73 -20.13
C LEU A 11 47.34 -38.54 -21.55
N PHE A 12 47.43 -37.33 -21.97
CA PHE A 12 48.15 -36.66 -23.07
C PHE A 12 47.30 -36.20 -24.24
N MET A 13 47.14 -34.95 -24.34
CA MET A 13 47.94 -33.81 -24.85
C MET A 13 47.80 -33.58 -26.36
N ALA A 14 47.28 -32.44 -26.63
CA ALA A 14 47.88 -31.26 -27.30
C ALA A 14 47.69 -31.06 -28.81
N THR A 15 47.39 -29.85 -29.09
CA THR A 15 47.72 -29.00 -30.28
C THR A 15 46.90 -29.24 -31.54
N ALA A 16 46.43 -28.26 -32.30
CA ALA A 16 46.78 -26.90 -32.53
C ALA A 16 45.70 -26.20 -33.38
N LEU A 17 45.55 -24.93 -33.18
CA LEU A 17 45.20 -23.83 -34.06
C LEU A 17 44.76 -24.13 -35.50
N ILE A 18 43.57 -23.65 -35.91
CA ILE A 18 43.42 -22.84 -37.12
C ILE A 18 42.26 -21.83 -36.91
N SER A 19 42.55 -20.58 -37.17
CA SER A 19 41.69 -19.40 -37.24
C SER A 19 40.74 -19.52 -38.43
N SER A 20 39.47 -19.19 -38.22
CA SER A 20 38.61 -18.68 -39.29
C SER A 20 37.57 -17.75 -38.69
N CYS A 21 37.61 -16.48 -39.08
CA CYS A 21 36.62 -15.46 -38.82
C CYS A 21 35.30 -15.81 -39.50
N ALA A 22 34.24 -15.93 -38.71
CA ALA A 22 32.90 -15.67 -39.17
C ALA A 22 32.23 -14.79 -38.09
N GLN A 23 31.86 -13.57 -38.48
CA GLN A 23 31.00 -12.71 -37.70
C GLN A 23 29.61 -13.30 -37.67
N ASP A 24 29.25 -13.93 -36.57
CA ASP A 24 27.85 -14.16 -36.24
C ASP A 24 27.41 -13.14 -35.22
N ALA A 25 26.30 -12.51 -35.54
CA ALA A 25 25.66 -11.49 -34.73
C ALA A 25 25.40 -12.08 -33.34
N MET A 26 25.93 -11.45 -32.31
CA MET A 26 25.52 -11.67 -30.91
C MET A 26 24.07 -11.27 -30.76
N GLU A 27 23.19 -12.25 -30.67
CA GLU A 27 21.91 -12.02 -29.94
C GLU A 27 22.27 -11.69 -28.50
N PRO A 28 21.64 -10.68 -27.90
CA PRO A 28 21.85 -10.42 -26.48
C PRO A 28 21.31 -11.61 -25.72
N GLU A 29 22.19 -12.36 -25.05
CA GLU A 29 21.79 -13.25 -23.96
C GLU A 29 21.01 -12.40 -22.96
N VAL A 30 19.72 -12.67 -22.88
CA VAL A 30 18.88 -12.18 -21.79
C VAL A 30 19.36 -12.93 -20.55
N ASP A 31 20.13 -12.24 -19.73
CA ASP A 31 20.58 -12.73 -18.44
C ASP A 31 19.36 -13.14 -17.61
N ALA A 32 19.10 -14.42 -17.52
CA ALA A 32 18.09 -15.03 -16.66
C ALA A 32 18.52 -14.99 -15.16
N ALA A 33 19.25 -13.96 -14.76
CA ALA A 33 19.78 -13.77 -13.41
C ALA A 33 19.16 -12.59 -12.68
N ALA A 34 17.88 -12.28 -12.94
CA ALA A 34 17.13 -11.30 -12.15
C ALA A 34 15.99 -11.94 -11.35
N THR A 35 16.11 -13.23 -11.01
CA THR A 35 15.22 -13.87 -10.04
C THR A 35 15.92 -13.96 -8.71
N GLY A 36 15.89 -12.86 -7.94
CA GLY A 36 16.49 -12.83 -6.61
C GLY A 36 16.84 -11.45 -6.11
N ALA A 37 16.08 -10.40 -6.47
CA ALA A 37 16.02 -9.24 -5.62
C ALA A 37 15.34 -9.73 -4.33
N GLU A 38 16.14 -10.03 -3.29
CA GLU A 38 15.61 -10.12 -1.94
C GLU A 38 14.78 -8.86 -1.74
N THR A 39 13.46 -9.01 -1.67
CA THR A 39 12.60 -7.92 -1.21
C THR A 39 13.14 -7.55 0.15
N ARG A 40 13.71 -6.35 0.28
CA ARG A 40 14.16 -5.84 1.57
C ARG A 40 12.98 -6.02 2.51
N ALA A 41 13.19 -6.73 3.59
CA ALA A 41 12.14 -7.02 4.53
C ALA A 41 11.49 -5.69 4.94
N TYR A 42 10.17 -5.65 4.91
CA TYR A 42 9.35 -4.62 5.53
C TYR A 42 9.87 -4.44 6.96
N GLY A 43 10.68 -3.41 7.17
CA GLY A 43 11.67 -3.36 8.23
C GLY A 43 11.10 -3.51 9.65
N ASP A 44 11.94 -3.87 10.60
CA ASP A 44 11.57 -4.05 12.01
C ASP A 44 11.20 -2.75 12.74
N LYS A 45 11.23 -1.61 12.03
CA LYS A 45 10.90 -0.30 12.58
C LYS A 45 9.45 -0.28 13.10
N THR A 46 9.28 0.05 14.38
CA THR A 46 7.98 0.24 15.02
C THR A 46 8.02 1.55 15.80
N PRO A 47 7.00 2.42 15.68
CA PRO A 47 5.81 2.32 14.81
C PRO A 47 6.15 2.38 13.31
N LYS A 48 5.25 1.83 12.46
CA LYS A 48 5.33 2.01 11.01
C LYS A 48 4.99 3.45 10.65
N VAL A 49 5.69 4.02 9.70
CA VAL A 49 5.36 5.35 9.15
C VAL A 49 4.53 5.16 7.89
N MET A 50 3.33 5.72 7.88
CA MET A 50 2.35 5.56 6.81
C MET A 50 1.97 6.95 6.28
N MET A 51 1.79 7.05 4.94
CA MET A 51 1.42 8.32 4.30
C MET A 51 0.33 8.13 3.25
N TYR A 52 -0.75 8.90 3.39
CA TYR A 52 -1.73 9.06 2.33
C TYR A 52 -1.21 10.00 1.25
N ILE A 53 -1.30 9.53 0.01
CA ILE A 53 -0.91 10.29 -1.17
C ILE A 53 -2.14 10.57 -2.01
N GLU A 54 -2.49 11.85 -2.11
CA GLU A 54 -3.56 12.34 -2.98
C GLU A 54 -3.10 12.31 -4.44
N VAL A 55 -3.35 11.19 -5.12
CA VAL A 55 -2.86 10.95 -6.48
C VAL A 55 -3.56 11.78 -7.56
N ASN A 56 -4.54 12.60 -7.20
CA ASN A 56 -5.10 13.59 -8.13
C ASN A 56 -4.06 14.61 -8.61
N ASP A 57 -3.05 14.88 -7.82
CA ASP A 57 -1.99 15.83 -8.16
C ASP A 57 -0.57 15.42 -7.71
N THR A 58 -0.44 14.34 -6.94
CA THR A 58 0.85 13.96 -6.34
C THR A 58 1.30 12.58 -6.80
N ASN A 59 2.57 12.50 -7.22
CA ASN A 59 3.18 11.24 -7.63
C ASN A 59 3.53 10.40 -6.40
N PRO A 60 3.03 9.15 -6.27
CA PRO A 60 3.27 8.30 -5.10
C PRO A 60 4.75 7.93 -4.91
N LEU A 61 5.59 7.98 -5.96
CA LEU A 61 7.02 7.75 -5.85
C LEU A 61 7.73 8.76 -4.93
N ASN A 62 7.09 9.88 -4.60
CA ASN A 62 7.64 10.85 -3.65
C ASN A 62 7.88 10.27 -2.25
N THR A 63 7.20 9.19 -1.87
CA THR A 63 7.45 8.50 -0.60
C THR A 63 8.85 7.90 -0.52
N MET A 64 9.44 7.51 -1.66
CA MET A 64 10.78 6.95 -1.75
C MET A 64 11.91 7.98 -1.50
N LEU A 65 11.59 9.28 -1.53
CA LEU A 65 12.59 10.34 -1.35
C LEU A 65 13.12 10.44 0.08
N TYR A 66 12.38 9.93 1.06
CA TYR A 66 12.69 10.13 2.48
C TYR A 66 13.38 8.90 3.06
N ARG A 67 14.57 9.14 3.61
CA ARG A 67 15.46 8.10 4.13
C ARG A 67 15.85 8.37 5.58
N MET A 68 16.00 7.29 6.33
CA MET A 68 16.66 7.29 7.64
C MET A 68 17.65 6.12 7.66
N ASN A 69 18.93 6.40 7.93
CA ASN A 69 20.02 5.42 7.85
C ASN A 69 20.10 4.68 6.49
N ASN A 70 19.85 5.38 5.40
CA ASN A 70 19.77 4.87 4.02
C ASN A 70 18.60 3.90 3.73
N GLU A 71 17.75 3.61 4.71
CA GLU A 71 16.54 2.82 4.52
C GLU A 71 15.32 3.71 4.26
N PRO A 72 14.26 3.20 3.61
CA PRO A 72 13.01 3.93 3.46
C PRO A 72 12.49 4.42 4.82
N PHE A 73 12.15 5.70 4.90
CA PHE A 73 11.55 6.23 6.12
C PHE A 73 10.05 5.98 6.17
N ILE A 74 9.38 6.08 5.02
CA ILE A 74 7.96 5.75 4.88
C ILE A 74 7.83 4.27 4.58
N ASP A 75 7.15 3.54 5.47
CA ASP A 75 6.98 2.09 5.37
C ASP A 75 5.77 1.72 4.50
N ILE A 76 4.72 2.54 4.53
CA ILE A 76 3.47 2.29 3.82
C ILE A 76 3.04 3.55 3.07
N THR A 77 2.82 3.40 1.79
CA THR A 77 2.25 4.41 0.89
C THR A 77 0.80 4.03 0.60
N THR A 78 -0.13 4.90 0.94
CA THR A 78 -1.55 4.68 0.69
C THR A 78 -2.01 5.55 -0.47
N ILE A 79 -2.43 4.91 -1.58
CA ILE A 79 -2.97 5.58 -2.77
C ILE A 79 -4.39 6.05 -2.45
N PHE A 80 -4.62 7.35 -2.42
CA PHE A 80 -5.90 7.97 -2.11
C PHE A 80 -6.50 8.61 -3.38
N ALA A 81 -7.65 8.15 -3.88
CA ALA A 81 -8.40 6.97 -3.48
C ALA A 81 -9.14 6.38 -4.67
N ALA A 82 -9.34 5.07 -4.65
CA ALA A 82 -10.36 4.40 -5.42
C ALA A 82 -11.71 4.48 -4.68
N ASN A 83 -12.80 4.07 -5.33
CA ASN A 83 -14.13 4.22 -4.76
C ASN A 83 -14.93 2.91 -4.83
N ILE A 84 -15.82 2.74 -3.85
CA ILE A 84 -16.91 1.79 -3.98
C ILE A 84 -18.08 2.47 -4.71
N ARG A 85 -18.57 1.84 -5.79
CA ARG A 85 -19.70 2.30 -6.59
C ARG A 85 -20.77 1.23 -6.74
N ALA A 86 -21.97 1.68 -7.10
CA ALA A 86 -23.07 0.79 -7.45
C ALA A 86 -22.99 0.36 -8.93
N ASN A 87 -23.09 -0.95 -9.19
CA ASN A 87 -23.36 -1.55 -10.47
C ASN A 87 -24.70 -2.31 -10.38
N GLY A 88 -25.80 -1.60 -10.63
CA GLY A 88 -27.15 -2.12 -10.35
C GLY A 88 -27.35 -2.34 -8.84
N SER A 89 -27.52 -3.60 -8.42
CA SER A 89 -27.65 -4.02 -7.00
C SER A 89 -26.38 -4.65 -6.44
N GLU A 90 -25.27 -4.58 -7.16
CA GLU A 90 -23.98 -5.12 -6.74
C GLU A 90 -22.95 -4.00 -6.55
N PRO A 91 -22.00 -4.15 -5.60
CA PRO A 91 -20.90 -3.24 -5.49
C PRO A 91 -19.88 -3.46 -6.61
N ALA A 92 -19.20 -2.40 -7.00
CA ALA A 92 -18.09 -2.42 -7.94
C ALA A 92 -16.94 -1.54 -7.39
N LEU A 93 -15.73 -1.84 -7.81
CA LEU A 93 -14.57 -1.00 -7.58
C LEU A 93 -14.46 0.01 -8.72
N TRP A 94 -14.36 1.28 -8.39
CA TRP A 94 -14.11 2.35 -9.32
C TRP A 94 -12.73 2.94 -9.10
N LEU A 95 -11.88 2.79 -10.09
CA LEU A 95 -10.64 3.53 -10.19
C LEU A 95 -10.95 4.83 -10.94
N ASN A 96 -10.89 5.97 -10.25
CA ASN A 96 -11.03 7.24 -10.95
C ASN A 96 -9.91 7.41 -12.00
N ASP A 97 -10.00 8.44 -12.81
CA ASP A 97 -9.10 8.68 -13.93
C ASP A 97 -7.61 8.79 -13.53
N ASN A 98 -7.29 9.31 -12.35
CA ASN A 98 -5.92 9.35 -11.84
C ASN A 98 -5.47 7.99 -11.27
N VAL A 99 -6.29 7.35 -10.44
CA VAL A 99 -5.99 6.02 -9.89
C VAL A 99 -5.84 4.98 -10.99
N THR A 100 -6.67 5.07 -12.05
CA THR A 100 -6.51 4.23 -13.25
C THR A 100 -5.11 4.35 -13.84
N LYS A 101 -4.57 5.57 -13.97
CA LYS A 101 -3.20 5.79 -14.50
C LYS A 101 -2.09 5.28 -13.57
N ILE A 102 -2.34 5.27 -12.27
CA ILE A 102 -1.38 4.73 -11.29
C ILE A 102 -1.39 3.19 -11.27
N LEU A 103 -2.55 2.56 -11.46
CA LEU A 103 -2.68 1.10 -11.24
C LEU A 103 -2.75 0.31 -12.55
N VAL A 104 -3.50 0.77 -13.53
CA VAL A 104 -3.76 0.03 -14.77
C VAL A 104 -2.66 0.31 -15.79
N PRO A 105 -1.89 -0.70 -16.22
CA PRO A 105 -0.90 -0.50 -17.28
C PRO A 105 -1.57 -0.27 -18.63
N ASP A 106 -0.93 0.49 -19.50
CA ASP A 106 -1.32 0.53 -20.89
C ASP A 106 -1.19 -0.87 -21.51
N ALA A 107 -2.04 -1.19 -22.48
CA ALA A 107 -2.11 -2.55 -23.06
C ALA A 107 -0.74 -3.04 -23.55
N GLY A 108 -0.26 -4.14 -22.95
CA GLY A 108 1.03 -4.75 -23.25
C GLY A 108 2.25 -4.01 -22.69
N SER A 109 2.05 -2.99 -21.85
CA SER A 109 3.14 -2.25 -21.23
C SER A 109 3.54 -2.85 -19.88
N THR A 110 4.85 -2.89 -19.62
CA THR A 110 5.45 -3.20 -18.31
C THR A 110 6.14 -1.97 -17.70
N THR A 111 5.88 -0.78 -18.24
CA THR A 111 6.50 0.48 -17.83
C THR A 111 5.50 1.57 -17.46
N THR A 112 4.21 1.25 -17.40
CA THR A 112 3.11 2.14 -17.01
C THR A 112 2.26 1.48 -15.91
N GLY A 113 1.29 2.19 -15.36
CA GLY A 113 0.44 1.68 -14.29
C GLY A 113 1.24 1.25 -13.07
N HIS A 114 0.84 0.16 -12.44
CA HIS A 114 1.49 -0.37 -11.22
C HIS A 114 2.97 -0.72 -11.42
N TYR A 115 3.43 -1.08 -12.63
CA TYR A 115 4.84 -1.28 -12.92
C TYR A 115 5.69 -0.03 -12.70
N LYS A 116 5.11 1.15 -12.96
CA LYS A 116 5.78 2.43 -12.81
C LYS A 116 5.66 3.02 -11.42
N TYR A 117 4.50 2.87 -10.76
CA TYR A 117 4.17 3.64 -9.56
C TYR A 117 4.07 2.78 -8.28
N VAL A 118 3.81 1.49 -8.39
CA VAL A 118 3.70 0.56 -7.25
C VAL A 118 4.98 -0.24 -7.06
N GLN A 119 5.43 -0.91 -8.11
CA GLN A 119 6.59 -1.80 -8.03
C GLN A 119 7.87 -1.11 -7.51
N PRO A 120 8.25 0.11 -7.95
CA PRO A 120 9.45 0.75 -7.42
C PRO A 120 9.41 0.97 -5.91
N ILE A 121 8.26 1.35 -5.35
CA ILE A 121 8.09 1.52 -3.90
C ILE A 121 8.28 0.18 -3.19
N ARG A 122 7.70 -0.90 -3.72
CA ARG A 122 7.83 -2.25 -3.15
C ARG A 122 9.25 -2.78 -3.27
N GLN A 123 9.92 -2.57 -4.40
CA GLN A 123 11.32 -2.96 -4.60
C GLN A 123 12.28 -2.18 -3.67
N ASP A 124 11.91 -0.97 -3.32
CA ASP A 124 12.65 -0.16 -2.34
C ASP A 124 12.42 -0.61 -0.89
N GLY A 125 11.48 -1.52 -0.65
CA GLY A 125 11.16 -2.09 0.67
C GLY A 125 9.96 -1.44 1.37
N GLY A 126 9.22 -0.56 0.69
CA GLY A 126 7.93 -0.05 1.14
C GLY A 126 6.78 -1.00 0.81
N LYS A 127 5.61 -0.74 1.38
CA LYS A 127 4.34 -1.35 1.02
C LYS A 127 3.40 -0.32 0.41
N VAL A 128 2.50 -0.78 -0.47
CA VAL A 128 1.54 0.09 -1.15
C VAL A 128 0.12 -0.43 -0.93
N LEU A 129 -0.72 0.41 -0.34
CA LEU A 129 -2.15 0.15 -0.16
C LEU A 129 -2.97 1.04 -1.11
N MET A 130 -4.21 0.62 -1.36
CA MET A 130 -5.22 1.42 -2.06
C MET A 130 -6.39 1.67 -1.12
N THR A 131 -6.74 2.95 -0.92
CA THR A 131 -7.93 3.33 -0.14
C THR A 131 -9.19 3.11 -0.96
N ILE A 132 -10.23 2.60 -0.28
CA ILE A 132 -11.59 2.49 -0.78
C ILE A 132 -12.45 3.53 -0.07
N LEU A 133 -12.90 4.52 -0.83
CA LEU A 133 -13.72 5.63 -0.39
C LEU A 133 -15.13 5.52 -0.97
N GLY A 134 -16.16 6.01 -0.28
CA GLY A 134 -17.50 6.15 -0.86
C GLY A 134 -17.54 7.17 -2.00
N ASP A 135 -18.60 7.14 -2.82
CA ASP A 135 -18.69 8.02 -4.00
C ASP A 135 -20.12 8.52 -4.27
N HIS A 136 -20.80 8.94 -3.22
CA HIS A 136 -22.16 9.55 -3.29
C HIS A 136 -23.22 8.70 -4.00
N GLN A 137 -23.04 7.37 -4.08
CA GLN A 137 -23.95 6.48 -4.80
C GLN A 137 -24.84 5.60 -3.90
N GLY A 138 -24.89 5.90 -2.60
CA GLY A 138 -25.71 5.18 -1.65
C GLY A 138 -25.22 3.76 -1.34
N VAL A 139 -24.02 3.41 -1.75
CA VAL A 139 -23.33 2.14 -1.45
C VAL A 139 -22.00 2.42 -0.74
N GLY A 140 -21.67 1.60 0.22
CA GLY A 140 -20.43 1.67 1.00
C GLY A 140 -20.29 0.44 1.91
N VAL A 141 -19.29 0.44 2.76
CA VAL A 141 -18.96 -0.72 3.62
C VAL A 141 -20.05 -1.06 4.64
N ALA A 142 -20.92 -0.08 5.01
CA ALA A 142 -21.94 -0.27 6.05
C ALA A 142 -23.26 -0.87 5.55
N ASN A 143 -23.45 -1.07 4.24
CA ASN A 143 -24.73 -1.50 3.70
C ASN A 143 -24.68 -2.63 2.67
N LEU A 144 -23.62 -3.41 2.68
CA LEU A 144 -23.49 -4.59 1.82
C LEU A 144 -24.23 -5.78 2.45
N THR A 145 -25.09 -6.43 1.68
CA THR A 145 -25.61 -7.75 2.03
C THR A 145 -24.49 -8.79 2.07
N GLU A 146 -24.69 -9.92 2.71
CA GLU A 146 -23.66 -10.97 2.80
C GLU A 146 -23.13 -11.40 1.42
N ALA A 147 -24.03 -11.52 0.42
CA ALA A 147 -23.64 -11.82 -0.95
C ALA A 147 -22.79 -10.70 -1.57
N ASN A 148 -23.11 -9.44 -1.29
CA ASN A 148 -22.36 -8.28 -1.79
C ASN A 148 -21.02 -8.09 -1.06
N GLN A 149 -20.94 -8.45 0.23
CA GLN A 149 -19.66 -8.50 0.96
C GLN A 149 -18.70 -9.49 0.28
N ASP A 150 -19.19 -10.70 -0.07
CA ASP A 150 -18.39 -11.72 -0.72
C ASP A 150 -17.90 -11.26 -2.11
N LYS A 151 -18.79 -10.70 -2.92
CA LYS A 151 -18.46 -10.18 -4.24
C LYS A 151 -17.45 -9.05 -4.18
N PHE A 152 -17.63 -8.11 -3.25
CA PHE A 152 -16.73 -6.97 -3.15
C PHE A 152 -15.37 -7.39 -2.58
N ALA A 153 -15.33 -8.30 -1.62
CA ALA A 153 -14.09 -8.88 -1.13
C ALA A 153 -13.31 -9.59 -2.25
N GLU A 154 -14.01 -10.29 -3.17
CA GLU A 154 -13.38 -10.91 -4.34
C GLU A 154 -12.76 -9.88 -5.29
N ILE A 155 -13.50 -8.82 -5.60
CA ILE A 155 -12.99 -7.70 -6.42
C ILE A 155 -11.76 -7.08 -5.78
N LEU A 156 -11.79 -6.83 -4.48
CA LEU A 156 -10.65 -6.22 -3.77
C LEU A 156 -9.44 -7.14 -3.71
N ALA A 157 -9.63 -8.43 -3.44
CA ALA A 157 -8.54 -9.40 -3.43
C ALA A 157 -7.91 -9.59 -4.83
N TRP A 158 -8.74 -9.59 -5.87
CA TRP A 158 -8.29 -9.56 -7.26
C TRP A 158 -7.48 -8.29 -7.57
N ALA A 159 -7.95 -7.12 -7.15
CA ALA A 159 -7.22 -5.86 -7.36
C ALA A 159 -5.86 -5.83 -6.66
N VAL A 160 -5.75 -6.43 -5.46
CA VAL A 160 -4.47 -6.58 -4.76
C VAL A 160 -3.50 -7.44 -5.57
N GLU A 161 -3.99 -8.52 -6.18
CA GLU A 161 -3.20 -9.40 -7.04
C GLU A 161 -2.80 -8.73 -8.36
N GLU A 162 -3.78 -8.22 -9.09
CA GLU A 162 -3.62 -7.65 -10.43
C GLU A 162 -2.69 -6.42 -10.42
N TYR A 163 -2.88 -5.53 -9.44
CA TYR A 163 -2.07 -4.31 -9.33
C TYR A 163 -0.88 -4.44 -8.39
N GLN A 164 -0.60 -5.68 -7.93
CA GLN A 164 0.54 -6.01 -7.07
C GLN A 164 0.61 -5.14 -5.81
N LEU A 165 -0.54 -4.87 -5.21
CA LEU A 165 -0.64 -4.11 -3.98
C LEU A 165 -0.25 -4.95 -2.75
N ASP A 166 0.00 -4.29 -1.64
CA ASP A 166 0.26 -4.93 -0.36
C ASP A 166 -0.97 -4.94 0.56
N GLY A 167 -2.11 -4.46 0.08
CA GLY A 167 -3.36 -4.51 0.82
C GLY A 167 -4.35 -3.42 0.46
N ILE A 168 -5.39 -3.33 1.28
CA ILE A 168 -6.52 -2.42 1.13
C ILE A 168 -6.65 -1.57 2.40
N ASP A 169 -6.92 -0.31 2.19
CA ASP A 169 -7.33 0.66 3.19
C ASP A 169 -8.78 1.05 3.01
N PHE A 170 -9.51 1.34 4.08
CA PHE A 170 -10.90 1.75 4.03
C PHE A 170 -11.10 3.14 4.64
N ASP A 171 -11.88 3.96 3.93
CA ASP A 171 -12.37 5.26 4.40
C ASP A 171 -13.89 5.32 4.20
N ASP A 172 -14.67 5.15 5.27
CA ASP A 172 -16.13 5.15 5.22
C ASP A 172 -16.68 6.58 5.23
N GLU A 173 -16.33 7.35 4.22
CA GLU A 173 -16.87 8.68 3.98
C GLU A 173 -17.63 8.74 2.65
N TRP A 174 -18.50 9.71 2.49
CA TRP A 174 -19.18 10.07 1.24
C TRP A 174 -20.10 9.00 0.61
N SER A 175 -20.40 7.91 1.27
CA SER A 175 -21.22 6.81 0.73
C SER A 175 -22.69 7.19 0.50
N LYS A 176 -23.23 8.18 1.24
CA LYS A 176 -24.65 8.63 1.18
C LYS A 176 -25.66 7.49 1.33
N TYR A 177 -25.48 6.72 2.38
CA TYR A 177 -26.35 5.59 2.70
C TYR A 177 -27.84 5.95 2.68
N GLY A 178 -28.69 5.09 2.08
CA GLY A 178 -30.12 5.28 1.95
C GLY A 178 -30.56 6.09 0.72
N GLU A 179 -29.64 6.66 -0.06
CA GLU A 179 -29.99 7.39 -1.29
C GLU A 179 -30.13 6.45 -2.52
N ASN A 180 -29.66 5.20 -2.46
CA ASN A 180 -29.78 4.24 -3.57
C ASN A 180 -30.82 3.15 -3.24
N PRO A 181 -31.93 3.06 -4.00
CA PRO A 181 -33.00 2.08 -3.75
C PRO A 181 -32.56 0.62 -3.96
N ASN A 182 -31.45 0.37 -4.65
CA ASN A 182 -30.92 -0.97 -4.89
C ASN A 182 -30.08 -1.50 -3.73
N PHE A 183 -29.77 -0.66 -2.74
CA PHE A 183 -29.03 -1.03 -1.54
C PHE A 183 -29.83 -0.70 -0.30
N PRO A 184 -29.79 -1.53 0.75
CA PRO A 184 -30.38 -1.17 2.04
C PRO A 184 -29.71 0.09 2.59
N SER A 185 -30.38 0.84 3.46
CA SER A 185 -29.79 2.00 4.11
C SER A 185 -28.65 1.63 5.07
N SER A 186 -28.72 0.42 5.65
CA SER A 186 -27.66 -0.17 6.46
C SER A 186 -27.86 -1.70 6.55
N VAL A 187 -26.79 -2.44 6.81
CA VAL A 187 -26.81 -3.86 7.12
C VAL A 187 -25.97 -4.08 8.38
N SER A 188 -26.61 -4.59 9.43
CA SER A 188 -25.88 -4.85 10.69
C SER A 188 -24.71 -5.79 10.47
N GLY A 189 -23.52 -5.37 10.87
CA GLY A 189 -22.30 -6.15 10.71
C GLY A 189 -21.74 -6.20 9.29
N SER A 190 -22.23 -5.35 8.38
CA SER A 190 -21.77 -5.29 6.98
C SER A 190 -20.26 -5.18 6.88
N PHE A 191 -19.66 -4.20 7.52
CA PHE A 191 -18.23 -4.00 7.44
C PHE A 191 -17.43 -5.13 8.12
N ASN A 192 -17.93 -5.66 9.24
CA ASN A 192 -17.32 -6.84 9.87
C ASN A 192 -17.26 -8.04 8.91
N GLY A 193 -18.37 -8.31 8.22
CA GLY A 193 -18.45 -9.42 7.25
C GLY A 193 -17.54 -9.19 6.03
N LEU A 194 -17.48 -7.96 5.53
CA LEU A 194 -16.56 -7.60 4.42
C LEU A 194 -15.10 -7.84 4.82
N ILE A 195 -14.68 -7.39 6.01
CA ILE A 195 -13.31 -7.59 6.51
C ILE A 195 -12.97 -9.08 6.60
N ALA A 196 -13.85 -9.88 7.22
CA ALA A 196 -13.63 -11.32 7.37
C ALA A 196 -13.48 -12.02 6.00
N LYS A 197 -14.38 -11.72 5.05
CA LYS A 197 -14.31 -12.29 3.69
C LYS A 197 -13.06 -11.81 2.92
N LEU A 198 -12.69 -10.55 3.07
CA LEU A 198 -11.49 -10.01 2.43
C LEU A 198 -10.22 -10.69 3.00
N ARG A 199 -10.13 -10.86 4.31
CA ARG A 199 -9.00 -11.57 4.95
C ARG A 199 -8.90 -13.01 4.43
N GLU A 200 -10.02 -13.74 4.41
CA GLU A 200 -10.06 -15.11 3.88
C GLU A 200 -9.52 -15.17 2.44
N LYS A 201 -9.99 -14.28 1.57
CA LYS A 201 -9.57 -14.27 0.16
C LYS A 201 -8.12 -13.84 -0.03
N LEU A 202 -7.64 -12.88 0.74
CA LEU A 202 -6.23 -12.45 0.70
C LEU A 202 -5.31 -13.57 1.21
N ASP A 203 -5.65 -14.23 2.31
CA ASP A 203 -4.82 -15.32 2.85
C ASP A 203 -4.80 -16.54 1.92
N ALA A 204 -5.90 -16.81 1.23
CA ALA A 204 -5.96 -17.87 0.22
C ALA A 204 -5.12 -17.57 -1.02
N ARG A 205 -5.12 -16.32 -1.50
CA ARG A 205 -4.33 -15.88 -2.67
C ARG A 205 -2.84 -15.70 -2.36
N PHE A 206 -2.52 -15.29 -1.14
CA PHE A 206 -1.16 -14.93 -0.71
C PHE A 206 -0.74 -15.68 0.56
N PRO A 207 -0.68 -17.02 0.55
CA PRO A 207 -0.45 -17.80 1.77
C PRO A 207 0.90 -17.54 2.45
N ASN A 208 1.85 -16.92 1.77
CA ASN A 208 3.18 -16.61 2.28
C ASN A 208 3.49 -15.09 2.30
N ASP A 209 2.53 -14.24 1.97
CA ASP A 209 2.71 -12.80 1.91
C ASP A 209 1.49 -12.10 2.53
N HIS A 210 1.57 -11.80 3.82
CA HIS A 210 0.47 -11.16 4.55
C HIS A 210 0.13 -9.79 3.95
N LYS A 211 -1.06 -9.68 3.41
CA LYS A 211 -1.61 -8.44 2.86
C LYS A 211 -2.33 -7.65 3.94
N LEU A 212 -2.11 -6.34 3.97
CA LEU A 212 -2.63 -5.48 5.03
C LEU A 212 -4.10 -5.11 4.78
N ILE A 213 -4.87 -5.04 5.86
CA ILE A 213 -6.21 -4.42 5.88
C ILE A 213 -6.18 -3.32 6.93
N THR A 214 -6.45 -2.10 6.49
CA THR A 214 -6.37 -0.91 7.35
C THR A 214 -7.63 -0.06 7.22
N ALA A 215 -7.86 0.86 8.14
CA ALA A 215 -8.98 1.78 8.05
C ALA A 215 -8.73 3.12 8.73
N TYR A 216 -9.29 4.19 8.15
CA TYR A 216 -9.56 5.42 8.86
C TYR A 216 -10.68 5.19 9.87
N TYR A 217 -10.43 5.48 11.15
CA TYR A 217 -11.36 5.23 12.25
C TYR A 217 -12.48 6.28 12.24
N TYR A 218 -13.40 6.11 11.31
CA TYR A 218 -14.54 6.98 11.07
C TYR A 218 -15.78 6.17 10.71
N ASN A 219 -16.97 6.70 10.95
CA ASN A 219 -18.26 6.05 10.67
C ASN A 219 -18.31 4.59 11.11
N ASP A 220 -18.56 3.65 10.19
CA ASP A 220 -18.77 2.22 10.53
C ASP A 220 -17.48 1.53 11.01
N ALA A 221 -16.30 2.08 10.69
CA ALA A 221 -15.04 1.62 11.26
C ALA A 221 -14.97 1.78 12.79
N THR A 222 -15.81 2.63 13.39
CA THR A 222 -15.93 2.79 14.85
C THR A 222 -16.73 1.67 15.52
N ASN A 223 -17.43 0.84 14.74
CA ASN A 223 -18.35 -0.21 15.21
C ASN A 223 -17.82 -1.65 14.98
N LEU A 224 -16.53 -1.77 14.66
CA LEU A 224 -15.94 -3.07 14.35
C LEU A 224 -15.87 -3.99 15.58
N SER A 225 -16.19 -5.25 15.37
CA SER A 225 -16.08 -6.31 16.38
C SER A 225 -14.63 -6.68 16.67
N SER A 226 -14.40 -7.36 17.79
CA SER A 226 -13.08 -7.89 18.13
C SER A 226 -12.54 -8.87 17.07
N ALA A 227 -13.42 -9.64 16.42
CA ALA A 227 -13.03 -10.54 15.33
C ALA A 227 -12.53 -9.75 14.11
N ALA A 228 -13.32 -8.77 13.65
CA ALA A 228 -12.91 -7.94 12.51
C ALA A 228 -11.62 -7.16 12.78
N VAL A 229 -11.46 -6.58 13.98
CA VAL A 229 -10.20 -5.95 14.39
C VAL A 229 -9.06 -6.96 14.47
N GLY A 230 -9.35 -8.23 14.80
CA GLY A 230 -8.40 -9.34 14.73
C GLY A 230 -7.82 -9.52 13.33
N ASP A 231 -8.66 -9.40 12.31
CA ASP A 231 -8.33 -9.57 10.88
C ASP A 231 -7.69 -8.33 10.23
N MET A 232 -7.71 -7.19 10.91
CA MET A 232 -7.10 -5.95 10.45
C MET A 232 -5.70 -5.75 11.03
N ASP A 233 -4.92 -4.90 10.39
CA ASP A 233 -3.55 -4.60 10.77
C ASP A 233 -3.43 -3.27 11.52
N PHE A 234 -3.99 -2.20 10.97
CA PHE A 234 -3.94 -0.87 11.58
C PHE A 234 -5.25 -0.09 11.40
N ALA A 235 -5.48 0.84 12.33
CA ALA A 235 -6.39 1.96 12.12
C ALA A 235 -5.75 3.25 12.63
N TRP A 236 -6.25 4.36 12.16
CA TRP A 236 -5.81 5.69 12.56
C TRP A 236 -6.95 6.58 12.99
N THR A 237 -6.56 7.51 13.81
CA THR A 237 -7.48 8.41 14.49
C THR A 237 -8.10 9.44 13.57
N VAL A 238 -9.21 9.97 14.02
CA VAL A 238 -9.84 11.15 13.42
C VAL A 238 -9.10 12.42 13.85
N GLY A 239 -8.63 13.22 12.88
CA GLY A 239 -8.09 14.56 13.12
C GLY A 239 -6.69 14.79 12.57
N PHE A 240 -6.50 15.93 11.93
CA PHE A 240 -5.35 16.27 11.08
C PHE A 240 -4.39 17.29 11.71
N GLY A 241 -4.54 17.57 13.00
CA GLY A 241 -3.74 18.58 13.69
C GLY A 241 -2.40 18.06 14.22
N PRO A 242 -1.35 18.90 14.24
CA PRO A 242 -0.01 18.50 14.67
C PRO A 242 0.10 18.14 16.16
N ASN A 243 -0.87 18.56 16.97
CA ASN A 243 -0.93 18.30 18.40
C ASN A 243 -1.98 17.25 18.80
N LEU A 244 -2.76 16.76 17.86
CA LEU A 244 -3.79 15.76 18.15
C LEU A 244 -3.15 14.42 18.47
N TYR A 245 -3.74 13.72 19.45
CA TYR A 245 -3.29 12.41 19.89
C TYR A 245 -4.46 11.67 20.54
N TYR A 246 -4.86 10.59 19.92
CA TYR A 246 -6.00 9.80 20.38
C TYR A 246 -5.56 8.36 20.63
N THR A 247 -5.81 7.88 21.83
CA THR A 247 -5.58 6.47 22.16
C THR A 247 -6.72 5.61 21.65
N PRO A 248 -6.46 4.35 21.29
CA PRO A 248 -7.51 3.46 20.85
C PRO A 248 -8.48 3.14 21.98
N SER A 249 -9.73 2.84 21.62
CA SER A 249 -10.70 2.17 22.48
C SER A 249 -10.85 0.71 22.07
N SER A 250 -11.23 -0.14 23.05
CA SER A 250 -11.53 -1.55 22.73
C SER A 250 -12.55 -1.65 21.59
N PRO A 251 -12.34 -2.59 20.63
CA PRO A 251 -11.39 -3.70 20.63
C PRO A 251 -9.98 -3.38 20.06
N TRP A 252 -9.71 -2.16 19.65
CA TRP A 252 -8.41 -1.76 19.15
C TRP A 252 -7.34 -1.74 20.23
N THR A 253 -6.10 -2.03 19.85
CA THR A 253 -4.94 -2.00 20.73
C THR A 253 -3.91 -1.01 20.21
N ASN A 254 -3.00 -0.57 21.09
CA ASN A 254 -1.92 0.33 20.67
C ASN A 254 -1.10 -0.25 19.50
N ALA A 255 -0.85 -1.55 19.49
CA ALA A 255 -0.08 -2.24 18.45
C ALA A 255 -0.76 -2.19 17.04
N LYS A 256 -2.06 -1.92 16.98
CA LYS A 256 -2.84 -1.79 15.76
C LYS A 256 -3.35 -0.36 15.51
N TRP A 257 -2.68 0.65 16.08
CA TRP A 257 -3.22 2.01 16.09
C TRP A 257 -2.17 3.07 15.76
N SER A 258 -2.61 4.11 15.02
CA SER A 258 -1.92 5.39 14.96
C SER A 258 -2.69 6.44 15.74
N ALA A 259 -2.07 7.03 16.74
CA ALA A 259 -2.69 8.04 17.60
C ALA A 259 -2.61 9.45 17.03
N GLN A 260 -1.94 9.66 15.92
CA GLN A 260 -1.75 10.96 15.27
C GLN A 260 -1.83 10.81 13.76
N MET A 261 -2.35 11.85 13.10
CA MET A 261 -2.45 11.94 11.64
C MET A 261 -2.36 13.43 11.21
N PRO A 262 -1.18 14.07 11.32
CA PRO A 262 -1.03 15.45 10.87
C PRO A 262 -1.24 15.57 9.37
N ASN A 263 -1.88 16.67 8.92
CA ASN A 263 -1.97 16.97 7.50
C ASN A 263 -0.60 17.44 6.99
N MET A 264 0.05 16.59 6.21
CA MET A 264 1.42 16.78 5.73
C MET A 264 1.54 17.83 4.61
N ASN A 265 0.43 18.29 4.06
CA ASN A 265 0.36 19.41 3.11
C ASN A 265 0.44 20.78 3.79
N ASN A 266 0.46 20.83 5.11
CA ASN A 266 0.56 22.09 5.85
C ASN A 266 2.03 22.55 5.99
N THR A 267 2.20 23.87 6.01
CA THR A 267 3.43 24.49 6.52
C THR A 267 3.32 24.60 8.05
N PHE A 268 4.24 23.96 8.76
CA PHE A 268 4.22 23.95 10.22
C PHE A 268 5.15 25.00 10.82
N THR A 269 4.67 25.71 11.84
CA THR A 269 5.51 26.55 12.69
C THR A 269 6.46 25.69 13.55
N THR A 270 7.50 26.29 14.11
CA THR A 270 8.43 25.61 15.03
C THR A 270 7.68 24.95 16.22
N LEU A 271 6.65 25.61 16.75
CA LEU A 271 5.83 25.03 17.82
C LEU A 271 5.11 23.76 17.35
N GLN A 272 4.47 23.80 16.19
CA GLN A 272 3.76 22.66 15.60
C GLN A 272 4.72 21.49 15.26
N LEU A 273 5.89 21.78 14.74
CA LEU A 273 6.93 20.78 14.50
C LEU A 273 7.37 20.09 15.82
N ASN A 274 7.54 20.86 16.89
CA ASN A 274 7.84 20.28 18.21
C ASN A 274 6.66 19.46 18.76
N GLN A 275 5.42 19.84 18.48
CA GLN A 275 4.24 19.02 18.82
C GLN A 275 4.27 17.67 18.07
N ILE A 276 4.54 17.64 16.77
CA ILE A 276 4.69 16.41 15.98
C ILE A 276 5.78 15.53 16.61
N LYS A 277 6.96 16.09 16.91
CA LYS A 277 8.03 15.35 17.58
C LYS A 277 7.57 14.71 18.89
N ASN A 278 6.94 15.48 19.77
CA ASN A 278 6.50 15.02 21.07
C ASN A 278 5.43 13.93 20.96
N ARG A 279 4.49 14.07 20.01
CA ARG A 279 3.46 13.04 19.75
C ARG A 279 4.05 11.76 19.17
N SER A 280 5.06 11.89 18.31
CA SER A 280 5.78 10.73 17.76
C SER A 280 6.56 9.97 18.85
N ALA A 281 7.22 10.70 19.76
CA ALA A 281 7.86 10.09 20.92
C ALA A 281 6.83 9.42 21.85
N GLN A 282 5.67 10.05 22.07
CA GLN A 282 4.58 9.48 22.85
C GLN A 282 4.03 8.20 22.18
N SER A 283 3.84 8.20 20.86
CA SER A 283 3.41 7.01 20.09
C SER A 283 4.38 5.85 20.25
N LYS A 284 5.69 6.11 20.11
CA LYS A 284 6.73 5.09 20.32
C LYS A 284 6.69 4.52 21.73
N ASN A 285 6.65 5.39 22.74
CA ASN A 285 6.68 4.98 24.15
C ASN A 285 5.40 4.24 24.57
N ALA A 286 4.27 4.54 23.96
CA ALA A 286 3.00 3.86 24.18
C ALA A 286 2.86 2.53 23.41
N GLY A 287 3.82 2.17 22.55
CA GLY A 287 3.76 0.97 21.74
C GLY A 287 2.73 1.06 20.63
N MET A 288 2.49 2.25 20.06
CA MET A 288 1.64 2.39 18.90
C MET A 288 2.23 1.67 17.69
N GLY A 289 1.35 1.00 16.92
CA GLY A 289 1.78 0.23 15.76
C GLY A 289 2.17 1.09 14.57
N ALA A 290 1.55 2.29 14.43
CA ALA A 290 1.79 3.19 13.33
C ALA A 290 1.85 4.66 13.75
N ILE A 291 2.42 5.48 12.87
CA ILE A 291 2.33 6.94 12.80
C ILE A 291 1.86 7.26 11.39
N GLU A 292 0.68 7.84 11.28
CA GLU A 292 0.07 8.20 10.01
C GLU A 292 0.28 9.67 9.69
N GLY A 293 0.36 10.00 8.40
CA GLY A 293 0.30 11.35 7.87
C GLY A 293 -0.65 11.44 6.70
N TYR A 294 -1.52 12.45 6.73
CA TYR A 294 -2.51 12.69 5.68
C TYR A 294 -1.99 13.68 4.65
N ASP A 295 -2.39 13.47 3.38
CA ASP A 295 -2.20 14.41 2.27
C ASP A 295 -0.73 14.85 2.10
N MET A 296 0.18 13.89 2.04
CA MET A 296 1.59 14.20 1.79
C MET A 296 1.77 14.67 0.35
N ARG A 297 2.16 15.93 0.20
CA ARG A 297 2.48 16.54 -1.09
C ARG A 297 3.92 17.03 -1.11
N VAL A 298 4.55 16.92 -2.28
CA VAL A 298 5.91 17.40 -2.49
C VAL A 298 5.89 18.41 -3.62
N HIS A 299 5.92 19.67 -3.27
CA HIS A 299 5.94 20.80 -4.20
C HIS A 299 7.20 21.65 -3.99
N THR A 300 7.45 22.57 -4.91
CA THR A 300 8.55 23.55 -4.80
C THR A 300 8.43 24.41 -3.53
N GLU A 301 7.19 24.68 -3.10
CA GLU A 301 6.89 25.54 -1.95
C GLU A 301 6.51 24.77 -0.68
N ARG A 302 6.29 23.45 -0.78
CA ARG A 302 5.83 22.59 0.33
C ARG A 302 6.60 21.29 0.31
N ASP A 303 7.44 21.09 1.30
CA ASP A 303 8.17 19.85 1.51
C ASP A 303 7.78 19.29 2.88
N PRO A 304 7.27 18.06 2.96
CA PRO A 304 6.97 17.42 4.25
C PRO A 304 8.22 17.08 5.06
N LEU A 305 9.43 17.24 4.52
CA LEU A 305 10.69 16.89 5.21
C LEU A 305 10.79 17.43 6.63
N PRO A 306 10.45 18.72 6.95
CA PRO A 306 10.53 19.20 8.32
C PRO A 306 9.65 18.40 9.31
N ALA A 307 8.44 18.01 8.89
CA ALA A 307 7.55 17.18 9.70
C ALA A 307 8.06 15.75 9.83
N LEU A 308 8.52 15.14 8.73
CA LEU A 308 9.11 13.79 8.72
C LEU A 308 10.37 13.72 9.58
N GLN A 309 11.21 14.76 9.57
CA GLN A 309 12.35 14.88 10.49
C GLN A 309 11.91 14.83 11.95
N LYS A 310 10.82 15.53 12.28
CA LYS A 310 10.28 15.52 13.66
C LYS A 310 9.68 14.19 14.06
N ILE A 311 9.07 13.46 13.13
CA ILE A 311 8.67 12.06 13.36
C ILE A 311 9.92 11.20 13.61
N GLY A 312 10.95 11.32 12.77
CA GLY A 312 12.20 10.60 12.91
C GLY A 312 12.91 10.87 14.23
N GLU A 313 13.06 12.15 14.61
CA GLU A 313 13.63 12.57 15.90
C GLU A 313 12.82 12.03 17.09
N GLY A 314 11.49 12.13 17.02
CA GLY A 314 10.62 11.74 18.15
C GLY A 314 10.51 10.24 18.36
N ALA A 315 10.21 9.50 17.31
CA ALA A 315 9.93 8.06 17.43
C ALA A 315 11.17 7.17 17.35
N PHE A 316 12.25 7.62 16.68
CA PHE A 316 13.38 6.75 16.34
C PHE A 316 14.74 7.30 16.76
N ASN A 317 14.81 8.50 17.33
CA ASN A 317 16.05 9.23 17.59
C ASN A 317 16.95 9.33 16.35
N GLY A 318 16.34 9.35 15.16
CA GLY A 318 17.02 9.32 13.87
C GLY A 318 16.81 10.62 13.08
N THR A 319 17.71 10.85 12.12
CA THR A 319 17.62 11.98 11.19
C THR A 319 17.04 11.49 9.87
N VAL A 320 15.94 12.11 9.46
CA VAL A 320 15.36 11.88 8.12
C VAL A 320 15.99 12.85 7.14
N THR A 321 16.41 12.31 6.01
CA THR A 321 16.96 13.08 4.89
C THR A 321 16.11 12.89 3.64
N ARG A 322 16.16 13.85 2.74
CA ARG A 322 15.56 13.72 1.42
C ARG A 322 16.63 13.41 0.38
N SER A 323 16.39 12.42 -0.46
CA SER A 323 17.24 12.02 -1.57
C SER A 323 16.60 12.42 -2.91
N GLY A 324 17.30 13.20 -3.71
CA GLY A 324 16.87 13.53 -5.07
C GLY A 324 15.80 14.61 -5.18
N SER A 325 15.36 14.82 -6.42
CA SER A 325 14.31 15.78 -6.77
C SER A 325 12.92 15.17 -6.64
N ALA A 326 11.92 16.01 -6.43
CA ALA A 326 10.52 15.56 -6.41
C ALA A 326 10.13 14.93 -7.75
N TYR A 327 9.39 13.82 -7.65
CA TYR A 327 8.68 13.27 -8.80
C TYR A 327 7.43 14.13 -9.06
N THR A 328 7.39 14.72 -10.24
CA THR A 328 6.20 15.46 -10.69
C THR A 328 5.11 14.50 -11.11
N LYS A 329 3.85 14.95 -11.10
CA LYS A 329 2.77 14.23 -11.77
C LYS A 329 3.10 14.17 -13.27
N ASP A 330 3.34 12.99 -13.80
CA ASP A 330 3.79 12.74 -15.17
C ASP A 330 2.77 11.90 -15.97
N TRP A 331 1.52 11.98 -15.57
CA TRP A 331 0.37 11.41 -16.30
C TRP A 331 -0.71 12.47 -16.48
N THR A 332 -1.50 12.28 -17.54
CA THR A 332 -2.73 13.02 -17.76
C THR A 332 -3.91 12.13 -17.37
N ALA A 333 -4.81 12.65 -16.58
CA ALA A 333 -6.07 11.98 -16.25
C ALA A 333 -6.82 11.59 -17.53
N GLY A 334 -7.38 10.40 -17.53
CA GLY A 334 -8.10 9.84 -18.69
C GLY A 334 -9.51 9.43 -18.30
N ALA A 335 -9.98 8.31 -18.83
CA ALA A 335 -11.21 7.67 -18.35
C ALA A 335 -10.91 6.84 -17.09
N GLY A 336 -11.84 6.84 -16.14
CA GLY A 336 -11.80 5.92 -15.03
C GLY A 336 -12.14 4.49 -15.44
N THR A 337 -11.85 3.52 -14.59
CA THR A 337 -12.10 2.10 -14.84
C THR A 337 -13.04 1.55 -13.77
N MET A 338 -14.14 0.93 -14.19
CA MET A 338 -15.02 0.18 -13.31
C MET A 338 -14.67 -1.31 -13.38
N ILE A 339 -14.51 -1.93 -12.22
CA ILE A 339 -14.24 -3.35 -12.07
C ILE A 339 -15.42 -3.96 -11.33
N THR A 340 -16.11 -4.86 -11.99
CA THR A 340 -17.28 -5.55 -11.47
C THR A 340 -16.95 -6.98 -11.06
N TYR A 341 -17.86 -7.64 -10.35
CA TYR A 341 -17.67 -9.05 -9.99
C TYR A 341 -17.53 -9.96 -11.23
N ALA A 342 -18.18 -9.62 -12.33
CA ALA A 342 -18.09 -10.38 -13.58
C ALA A 342 -16.69 -10.28 -14.24
N ASP A 343 -15.96 -9.22 -13.98
CA ASP A 343 -14.62 -9.01 -14.56
C ASP A 343 -13.53 -9.82 -13.85
N VAL A 344 -13.82 -10.36 -12.65
CA VAL A 344 -12.83 -11.02 -11.78
C VAL A 344 -13.07 -12.53 -11.58
N GLN A 345 -14.02 -13.12 -12.36
CA GLN A 345 -14.39 -14.54 -12.32
C GLN A 345 -13.53 -15.44 -13.21
#